data_a51e2f08447d3bc389c2491a5ff98bc0
#
_entry.id   a51e2f08447d3bc389c2491a5ff98bc0
#
_cell.length_a   1.000
_cell.length_b   1.000
_cell.length_c   1.000
_cell.angle_alpha   90.00
_cell.angle_beta   90.00
_cell.angle_gamma   90.00
#
_symmetry.space_group_name_H-M   'P 1'
#
loop_
_entity.id
_entity.type
_entity.pdbx_description
1 polymer ?
#
loop_
_entity_poly.entity_id
_entity_poly.type
_entity_poly.pdbx_seq_one_letter_code
_entity_poly.pdbx_strand_id
1 'polypeptide(L)'
;KDRDLKIQRQRVLYRGLTNVRIKGAFAKSDEPKLQERGHSKAYCCYYHAPTLVIVSNEPTQWWAGMDCACAIENMFLAAHSLGIGSCWINQLGTTCDDPEVREFISSLGVPENHKVYGCVALGYADPKISLREKMLKAGTVTVVR
;
A
#
# COMPACT_ATOMS: atom_id res chain seq x y z
N LYS A 1 -16.14 -7.11 28.85
CA LYS A 1 -15.77 -5.74 28.45
C LYS A 1 -15.14 -5.88 27.08
N ASP A 2 -15.97 -5.81 26.06
CA ASP A 2 -15.59 -5.80 24.66
C ASP A 2 -14.77 -4.54 24.41
N ARG A 3 -13.46 -4.73 24.21
CA ARG A 3 -12.70 -3.75 23.45
C ARG A 3 -13.14 -3.95 22.01
N ASP A 4 -14.08 -3.12 21.58
CA ASP A 4 -14.36 -2.93 20.17
C ASP A 4 -13.02 -2.59 19.48
N LEU A 5 -12.39 -3.60 18.92
CA LEU A 5 -11.47 -3.41 17.83
C LEU A 5 -12.31 -2.79 16.70
N LYS A 6 -12.48 -1.48 16.75
CA LYS A 6 -12.93 -0.70 15.59
C LYS A 6 -11.84 -0.86 14.52
N ILE A 7 -11.89 -1.99 13.81
CA ILE A 7 -11.28 -2.08 12.50
C ILE A 7 -12.00 -0.98 11.72
N GLN A 8 -11.36 0.19 11.61
CA GLN A 8 -11.86 1.24 10.74
C GLN A 8 -11.95 0.61 9.36
N ARG A 9 -13.19 0.44 8.87
CA ARG A 9 -13.45 -0.09 7.54
C ARG A 9 -12.78 0.85 6.55
N GLN A 10 -11.57 0.48 6.13
CA GLN A 10 -10.84 1.23 5.13
C GLN A 10 -11.60 1.13 3.82
N ARG A 11 -11.99 2.27 3.30
CA ARG A 11 -12.78 2.34 2.07
C ARG A 11 -11.93 1.92 0.90
N VAL A 12 -12.48 1.04 0.07
CA VAL A 12 -11.90 0.65 -1.21
C VAL A 12 -11.88 1.86 -2.14
N LEU A 13 -10.71 2.20 -2.64
CA LEU A 13 -10.48 3.39 -3.44
C LEU A 13 -10.87 3.25 -4.91
N TYR A 14 -11.47 4.28 -5.48
CA TYR A 14 -11.72 4.40 -6.91
C TYR A 14 -10.40 4.44 -7.70
N ARG A 15 -10.27 3.54 -8.67
CA ARG A 15 -9.05 3.16 -9.40
C ARG A 15 -8.29 4.28 -10.10
N GLY A 16 -8.97 5.29 -10.59
CA GLY A 16 -8.36 6.31 -11.44
C GLY A 16 -7.71 7.46 -10.68
N LEU A 17 -8.41 7.98 -9.67
CA LEU A 17 -8.03 9.22 -9.00
C LEU A 17 -6.74 9.08 -8.16
N THR A 18 -6.55 7.95 -7.48
CA THR A 18 -5.34 7.71 -6.67
C THR A 18 -4.08 7.73 -7.53
N ASN A 19 -4.09 7.04 -8.67
CA ASN A 19 -2.94 7.01 -9.55
C ASN A 19 -2.61 8.38 -10.14
N VAL A 20 -3.64 9.16 -10.50
CA VAL A 20 -3.47 10.53 -11.02
C VAL A 20 -2.81 11.44 -9.98
N ARG A 21 -3.24 11.39 -8.72
CA ARG A 21 -2.67 12.19 -7.63
C ARG A 21 -1.25 11.81 -7.30
N ILE A 22 -0.95 10.52 -7.16
CA ILE A 22 0.42 10.04 -6.93
C ILE A 22 1.34 10.42 -8.09
N LYS A 23 0.88 10.29 -9.34
CA LYS A 23 1.65 10.71 -10.51
C LYS A 23 1.89 12.22 -10.53
N GLY A 24 0.91 13.02 -10.11
CA GLY A 24 1.06 14.46 -9.97
C GLY A 24 2.16 14.84 -8.98
N ALA A 25 2.21 14.19 -7.82
CA ALA A 25 3.28 14.37 -6.84
C ALA A 25 4.65 13.93 -7.40
N PHE A 26 4.71 12.78 -8.07
CA PHE A 26 5.96 12.29 -8.69
C PHE A 26 6.48 13.22 -9.79
N ALA A 27 5.59 13.81 -10.60
CA ALA A 27 5.99 14.74 -11.65
C ALA A 27 6.66 16.02 -11.12
N LYS A 28 6.38 16.38 -9.86
CA LYS A 28 6.99 17.52 -9.15
C LYS A 28 8.24 17.14 -8.35
N SER A 29 8.63 15.87 -8.32
CA SER A 29 9.78 15.38 -7.56
C SER A 29 11.10 15.82 -8.19
N ASP A 30 12.08 16.13 -7.36
CA ASP A 30 13.46 16.39 -7.78
C ASP A 30 14.22 15.10 -8.14
N GLU A 31 13.66 13.92 -7.83
CA GLU A 31 14.23 12.63 -8.19
C GLU A 31 13.87 12.26 -9.64
N PRO A 32 14.87 12.14 -10.56
CA PRO A 32 14.61 11.92 -12.00
C PRO A 32 13.75 10.69 -12.30
N LYS A 33 13.97 9.59 -11.56
CA LYS A 33 13.20 8.35 -11.76
C LYS A 33 11.73 8.48 -11.33
N LEU A 34 11.45 9.25 -10.29
CA LEU A 34 10.08 9.54 -9.88
C LEU A 34 9.41 10.49 -10.87
N GLN A 35 10.13 11.50 -11.30
CA GLN A 35 9.64 12.45 -12.31
C GLN A 35 9.27 11.74 -13.62
N GLU A 36 10.11 10.84 -14.11
CA GLU A 36 9.81 9.99 -15.28
C GLU A 36 8.54 9.18 -15.09
N ARG A 37 8.37 8.53 -13.93
CA ARG A 37 7.15 7.78 -13.58
C ARG A 37 5.91 8.68 -13.52
N GLY A 38 6.05 9.90 -13.00
CA GLY A 38 4.99 10.90 -12.96
C GLY A 38 4.45 11.25 -14.35
N HIS A 39 5.33 11.39 -15.33
CA HIS A 39 4.98 11.72 -16.71
C HIS A 39 4.58 10.48 -17.56
N SER A 40 4.90 9.28 -17.13
CA SER A 40 4.59 8.06 -17.88
C SER A 40 3.09 7.77 -17.95
N LYS A 41 2.55 7.63 -19.15
CA LYS A 41 1.14 7.23 -19.35
C LYS A 41 0.88 5.78 -18.94
N ALA A 42 1.89 4.91 -19.04
CA ALA A 42 1.79 3.48 -18.75
C ALA A 42 1.97 3.17 -17.25
N TYR A 43 2.53 4.09 -16.47
CA TYR A 43 2.80 3.83 -15.06
C TYR A 43 1.52 3.80 -14.22
N CYS A 44 1.33 2.72 -13.48
CA CYS A 44 0.29 2.58 -12.47
C CYS A 44 0.92 2.04 -11.18
N CYS A 45 0.90 2.84 -10.11
CA CYS A 45 1.58 2.54 -8.85
C CYS A 45 1.04 1.29 -8.12
N TYR A 46 -0.18 0.87 -8.43
CA TYR A 46 -0.84 -0.31 -7.84
C TYR A 46 -1.12 -1.41 -8.87
N TYR A 47 -0.39 -1.42 -9.99
CA TYR A 47 -0.41 -2.47 -11.02
C TYR A 47 -1.81 -2.80 -11.58
N HIS A 48 -2.69 -1.81 -11.65
CA HIS A 48 -4.10 -1.97 -12.06
C HIS A 48 -4.92 -2.95 -11.20
N ALA A 49 -4.47 -3.25 -9.99
CA ALA A 49 -5.21 -4.11 -9.07
C ALA A 49 -6.63 -3.58 -8.83
N PRO A 50 -7.63 -4.46 -8.74
CA PRO A 50 -9.04 -4.05 -8.56
C PRO A 50 -9.30 -3.41 -7.19
N THR A 51 -8.49 -3.69 -6.19
CA THR A 51 -8.67 -3.19 -4.83
C THR A 51 -7.35 -2.65 -4.30
N LEU A 52 -7.40 -1.47 -3.69
CA LEU A 52 -6.29 -0.87 -2.94
C LEU A 52 -6.78 -0.56 -1.52
N VAL A 53 -6.09 -1.10 -0.53
CA VAL A 53 -6.34 -0.81 0.89
C VAL A 53 -5.24 0.15 1.37
N ILE A 54 -5.62 1.29 1.93
CA ILE A 54 -4.68 2.24 2.54
C ILE A 54 -4.55 1.91 4.02
N VAL A 55 -3.31 1.79 4.51
CA VAL A 55 -3.01 1.54 5.91
C VAL A 55 -2.29 2.74 6.49
N SER A 56 -2.93 3.37 7.47
CA SER A 56 -2.47 4.59 8.11
C SER A 56 -2.60 4.51 9.62
N ASN A 57 -1.73 5.23 10.33
CA ASN A 57 -1.77 5.33 11.78
C ASN A 57 -1.27 6.72 12.20
N GLU A 58 -1.56 7.12 13.42
CA GLU A 58 -1.05 8.34 14.02
C GLU A 58 0.46 8.19 14.29
N PRO A 59 1.31 9.10 13.78
CA PRO A 59 2.77 8.97 13.84
C PRO A 59 3.37 9.30 15.22
N THR A 60 2.57 9.66 16.21
CA THR A 60 3.03 10.02 17.56
C THR A 60 3.66 8.85 18.32
N GLN A 61 3.31 7.62 17.96
CA GLN A 61 3.86 6.42 18.56
C GLN A 61 4.98 5.86 17.66
N TRP A 62 6.16 5.60 18.25
CA TRP A 62 7.31 5.08 17.51
C TRP A 62 7.03 3.71 16.82
N TRP A 63 6.08 2.92 17.33
CA TRP A 63 5.69 1.62 16.77
C TRP A 63 4.57 1.71 15.72
N ALA A 64 4.03 2.89 15.44
CA ALA A 64 2.90 3.06 14.50
C ALA A 64 3.15 2.40 13.12
N GLY A 65 4.38 2.51 12.62
CA GLY A 65 4.78 1.84 11.37
C GLY A 65 4.82 0.32 11.49
N MET A 66 5.23 -0.21 12.64
CA MET A 66 5.27 -1.65 12.90
C MET A 66 3.86 -2.24 12.98
N ASP A 67 2.94 -1.55 13.67
CA ASP A 67 1.53 -1.95 13.72
C ASP A 67 0.91 -2.01 12.32
N CYS A 68 1.17 -1.00 11.50
CA CYS A 68 0.72 -0.98 10.11
C CYS A 68 1.33 -2.12 9.29
N ALA A 69 2.62 -2.41 9.47
CA ALA A 69 3.28 -3.51 8.77
C ALA A 69 2.69 -4.87 9.18
N CYS A 70 2.45 -5.10 10.46
CA CYS A 70 1.79 -6.31 10.95
C CYS A 70 0.36 -6.45 10.40
N ALA A 71 -0.38 -5.34 10.33
CA ALA A 71 -1.72 -5.36 9.74
C ALA A 71 -1.68 -5.73 8.24
N ILE A 72 -0.72 -5.19 7.48
CA ILE A 72 -0.53 -5.50 6.07
C ILE A 72 -0.15 -6.98 5.89
N GLU A 73 0.76 -7.51 6.71
CA GLU A 73 1.15 -8.92 6.64
C GLU A 73 -0.04 -9.85 6.92
N ASN A 74 -0.85 -9.54 7.92
CA ASN A 74 -2.08 -10.31 8.19
C ASN A 74 -3.05 -10.27 6.99
N MET A 75 -3.15 -9.13 6.30
CA MET A 75 -3.95 -9.04 5.05
C MET A 75 -3.37 -9.91 3.95
N PHE A 76 -2.03 -10.00 3.81
CA PHE A 76 -1.39 -10.89 2.82
C PHE A 76 -1.67 -12.36 3.10
N LEU A 77 -1.56 -12.77 4.35
CA LEU A 77 -1.86 -14.15 4.75
C LEU A 77 -3.33 -14.51 4.49
N ALA A 78 -4.25 -13.61 4.85
CA ALA A 78 -5.66 -13.79 4.58
C ALA A 78 -5.98 -13.81 3.08
N ALA A 79 -5.40 -12.90 2.29
CA ALA A 79 -5.55 -12.87 0.85
C ALA A 79 -5.06 -14.18 0.22
N HIS A 80 -3.88 -14.67 0.64
CA HIS A 80 -3.33 -15.93 0.15
C HIS A 80 -4.26 -17.11 0.44
N SER A 81 -4.82 -17.20 1.64
CA SER A 81 -5.76 -18.27 2.03
C SER A 81 -7.05 -18.25 1.21
N LEU A 82 -7.41 -17.10 0.64
CA LEU A 82 -8.57 -16.91 -0.22
C LEU A 82 -8.26 -17.01 -1.72
N GLY A 83 -7.01 -17.36 -2.09
CA GLY A 83 -6.57 -17.39 -3.49
C GLY A 83 -6.47 -16.02 -4.15
N ILE A 84 -6.35 -14.94 -3.36
CA ILE A 84 -6.21 -13.57 -3.82
C ILE A 84 -4.73 -13.19 -3.84
N GLY A 85 -4.26 -12.66 -4.97
CA GLY A 85 -2.94 -12.07 -5.08
C GLY A 85 -2.85 -10.74 -4.33
N SER A 86 -1.71 -10.49 -3.70
CA SER A 86 -1.48 -9.27 -2.93
C SER A 86 -0.08 -8.69 -3.19
N CYS A 87 0.04 -7.37 -3.08
CA CYS A 87 1.31 -6.67 -3.24
C CYS A 87 1.35 -5.43 -2.33
N TRP A 88 2.50 -5.23 -1.67
CA TRP A 88 2.77 -4.00 -0.91
C TRP A 88 3.05 -2.83 -1.86
N ILE A 89 2.37 -1.72 -1.64
CA ILE A 89 2.52 -0.48 -2.40
C ILE A 89 3.01 0.63 -1.46
N ASN A 90 4.19 1.18 -1.71
CA ASN A 90 4.81 2.21 -0.87
C ASN A 90 4.56 3.65 -1.34
N GLN A 91 4.21 3.85 -2.61
CA GLN A 91 4.20 5.16 -3.25
C GLN A 91 3.33 6.19 -2.51
N LEU A 92 2.19 5.77 -1.98
CA LEU A 92 1.33 6.66 -1.21
C LEU A 92 1.97 7.05 0.14
N GLY A 93 2.73 6.15 0.74
CA GLY A 93 3.47 6.44 1.98
C GLY A 93 4.53 7.55 1.82
N THR A 94 5.12 7.68 0.63
CA THR A 94 6.11 8.71 0.33
C THR A 94 5.52 10.02 -0.18
N THR A 95 4.25 10.01 -0.60
CA THR A 95 3.58 11.18 -1.18
C THR A 95 2.38 11.67 -0.37
N CYS A 96 2.05 11.01 0.74
CA CYS A 96 0.84 11.32 1.50
C CYS A 96 0.84 12.72 2.15
N ASP A 97 2.00 13.35 2.25
CA ASP A 97 2.14 14.71 2.79
C ASP A 97 2.13 15.80 1.70
N ASP A 98 2.12 15.42 0.41
CA ASP A 98 1.86 16.36 -0.68
C ASP A 98 0.42 16.90 -0.53
N PRO A 99 0.20 18.24 -0.58
CA PRO A 99 -1.11 18.83 -0.31
C PRO A 99 -2.25 18.25 -1.15
N GLU A 100 -2.03 18.05 -2.45
CA GLU A 100 -3.07 17.50 -3.34
C GLU A 100 -3.38 16.03 -3.03
N VAL A 101 -2.36 15.26 -2.61
CA VAL A 101 -2.53 13.87 -2.18
C VAL A 101 -3.22 13.82 -0.83
N ARG A 102 -2.81 14.68 0.11
CA ARG A 102 -3.40 14.77 1.45
C ARG A 102 -4.89 15.09 1.38
N GLU A 103 -5.27 16.14 0.65
CA GLU A 103 -6.67 16.49 0.44
C GLU A 103 -7.47 15.29 -0.09
N PHE A 104 -6.91 14.60 -1.09
CA PHE A 104 -7.56 13.45 -1.69
C PHE A 104 -7.74 12.30 -0.70
N ILE A 105 -6.70 11.86 0.02
CA ILE A 105 -6.82 10.74 0.97
C ILE A 105 -7.69 11.10 2.18
N SER A 106 -7.70 12.36 2.62
CA SER A 106 -8.61 12.84 3.67
C SER A 106 -10.07 12.76 3.22
N SER A 107 -10.36 13.09 1.96
CA SER A 107 -11.70 12.92 1.38
C SER A 107 -12.19 11.47 1.37
N LEU A 108 -11.26 10.51 1.43
CA LEU A 108 -11.54 9.08 1.51
C LEU A 108 -11.69 8.57 2.95
N GLY A 109 -11.48 9.45 3.92
CA GLY A 109 -11.64 9.17 5.34
C GLY A 109 -10.34 8.78 6.06
N VAL A 110 -9.16 9.02 5.47
CA VAL A 110 -7.90 8.96 6.20
C VAL A 110 -7.81 10.20 7.08
N PRO A 111 -7.63 10.08 8.42
CA PRO A 111 -7.51 11.23 9.31
C PRO A 111 -6.32 12.12 8.93
N GLU A 112 -6.48 13.43 9.10
CA GLU A 112 -5.44 14.42 8.74
C GLU A 112 -4.14 14.24 9.55
N ASN A 113 -4.26 13.81 10.80
CA ASN A 113 -3.14 13.52 11.69
C ASN A 113 -2.49 12.15 11.45
N HIS A 114 -3.00 11.34 10.50
CA HIS A 114 -2.43 10.05 10.18
C HIS A 114 -1.40 10.17 9.06
N LYS A 115 -0.32 9.39 9.21
CA LYS A 115 0.63 9.08 8.14
C LYS A 115 0.23 7.75 7.49
N VAL A 116 0.38 7.67 6.17
CA VAL A 116 0.24 6.39 5.44
C VAL A 116 1.56 5.63 5.53
N TYR A 117 1.52 4.40 6.02
CA TYR A 117 2.70 3.54 6.15
C TYR A 117 2.82 2.51 5.02
N GLY A 118 1.74 2.28 4.31
CA GLY A 118 1.72 1.40 3.15
C GLY A 118 0.31 1.20 2.62
N CYS A 119 0.23 0.55 1.47
CA CYS A 119 -1.05 0.11 0.92
C CYS A 119 -0.94 -1.35 0.49
N VAL A 120 -2.08 -2.01 0.39
CA VAL A 120 -2.21 -3.36 -0.14
C VAL A 120 -3.00 -3.32 -1.43
N ALA A 121 -2.36 -3.71 -2.54
CA ALA A 121 -3.03 -3.98 -3.80
C ALA A 121 -3.50 -5.43 -3.81
N LEU A 122 -4.79 -5.66 -4.08
CA LEU A 122 -5.41 -6.99 -4.07
C LEU A 122 -6.08 -7.26 -5.41
N GLY A 123 -5.95 -8.50 -5.91
CA GLY A 123 -6.59 -8.95 -7.13
C GLY A 123 -6.39 -10.44 -7.39
N TYR A 124 -7.20 -11.00 -8.26
CA TYR A 124 -7.00 -12.39 -8.70
C TYR A 124 -5.85 -12.46 -9.72
N ALA A 125 -5.06 -13.53 -9.63
CA ALA A 125 -4.01 -13.78 -10.60
C ALA A 125 -4.59 -14.03 -11.99
N ASP A 126 -3.91 -13.50 -13.03
CA ASP A 126 -4.24 -13.87 -14.40
C ASP A 126 -3.81 -15.34 -14.62
N PRO A 127 -4.75 -16.24 -14.98
CA PRO A 127 -4.45 -17.67 -15.17
C PRO A 127 -3.46 -17.93 -16.32
N LYS A 128 -3.24 -16.95 -17.20
CA LYS A 128 -2.28 -17.02 -18.30
C LYS A 128 -0.83 -16.75 -17.86
N ILE A 129 -0.63 -16.20 -16.67
CA ILE A 129 0.70 -15.86 -16.16
C ILE A 129 1.20 -17.00 -15.28
N SER A 130 2.29 -17.65 -15.71
CA SER A 130 2.99 -18.60 -14.85
C SER A 130 3.70 -17.88 -13.71
N LEU A 131 3.44 -18.29 -12.48
CA LEU A 131 4.16 -17.81 -11.31
C LEU A 131 5.58 -18.33 -11.36
N ARG A 132 6.58 -17.45 -11.21
CA ARG A 132 7.97 -17.87 -11.04
C ARG A 132 8.12 -18.55 -9.68
N GLU A 133 8.80 -19.71 -9.68
CA GLU A 133 9.20 -20.37 -8.45
C GLU A 133 10.12 -19.44 -7.65
N LYS A 134 9.78 -19.20 -6.38
CA LYS A 134 10.60 -18.36 -5.51
C LYS A 134 11.79 -19.18 -5.02
N MET A 135 12.99 -18.76 -5.40
CA MET A 135 14.19 -19.32 -4.80
C MET A 135 14.31 -18.86 -3.34
N LEU A 136 14.39 -19.81 -2.41
CA LEU A 136 14.69 -19.53 -1.01
C LEU A 136 16.13 -19.04 -0.89
N LYS A 137 16.34 -17.94 -0.18
CA LYS A 137 17.68 -17.47 0.15
C LYS A 137 18.27 -18.39 1.22
N ALA A 138 19.41 -19.02 0.92
CA ALA A 138 20.12 -19.82 1.90
C ALA A 138 20.68 -18.93 3.03
N GLY A 139 20.71 -19.44 4.25
CA GLY A 139 21.38 -18.79 5.39
C GLY A 139 20.62 -17.63 6.05
N THR A 140 19.32 -17.48 5.79
CA THR A 140 18.52 -16.40 6.40
C THR A 140 17.92 -16.75 7.77
N VAL A 141 18.00 -18.04 8.18
CA VAL A 141 17.46 -18.51 9.47
C VAL A 141 18.53 -19.35 10.17
N THR A 142 18.81 -19.01 11.42
CA THR A 142 19.66 -19.81 12.32
C THR A 142 18.78 -20.33 13.45
N VAL A 143 18.76 -21.66 13.62
CA VAL A 143 18.07 -22.32 14.73
C VAL A 143 19.08 -22.56 15.85
N VAL A 144 18.88 -21.93 17.00
CA VAL A 144 19.65 -22.18 18.22
C VAL A 144 18.87 -23.20 19.05
N ARG A 145 19.52 -24.30 19.41
CA ARG A 145 18.97 -25.39 20.26
C ARG A 145 19.60 -25.35 21.63
#